data_9e32a4e00f4cda1809094070f834edda
#
_entry.id   9e32a4e00f4cda1809094070f834edda
#
_cell.length_a   1.000
_cell.length_b   1.000
_cell.length_c   1.000
_cell.angle_alpha   90.00
_cell.angle_beta   90.00
_cell.angle_gamma   90.00
#
_symmetry.space_group_name_H-M   'P 1'
#
loop_
_entity.id
_entity.type
_entity.pdbx_description
1 polymer ?
#
loop_
_entity_poly.entity_id
_entity_poly.type
_entity_poly.pdbx_seq_one_letter_code
_entity_poly.pdbx_strand_id
1 'polypeptide(L)'
;HRDRGGPQPCFQFLGIPELDDRLQTPSMRAFTDTPLWNLPAAELSWRYYLGELAPGSAAVPSHAAPARASDLAGLPPACVTVMEFDPLRDEGLHYAQRLLQAGVSVELHAYPGTFHGSSLITDAAISRRQWADSCAALARGLGLPPAG
;
A
#
# COMPACT_ATOMS: atom_id res chain seq x y z
N HIS A 1 -1.28 13.77 10.60
CA HIS A 1 -1.35 13.88 12.06
C HIS A 1 0.00 14.17 12.68
N ARG A 2 1.07 13.37 12.40
CA ARG A 2 2.41 13.58 12.94
C ARG A 2 2.87 15.03 12.80
N ASP A 3 2.93 15.55 11.59
CA ASP A 3 3.48 16.87 11.26
C ASP A 3 2.62 18.05 11.78
N ARG A 4 1.39 17.76 12.18
CA ARG A 4 0.46 18.75 12.75
C ARG A 4 0.25 18.60 14.26
N GLY A 5 1.00 17.70 14.92
CA GLY A 5 0.88 17.47 16.36
C GLY A 5 -0.48 16.90 16.80
N GLY A 6 -1.21 16.28 15.90
CA GLY A 6 -2.48 15.62 16.20
C GLY A 6 -2.31 14.22 16.83
N PRO A 7 -3.41 13.56 17.26
CA PRO A 7 -3.33 12.22 17.81
C PRO A 7 -2.78 11.26 16.76
N GLN A 8 -1.79 10.46 17.16
CA GLN A 8 -1.16 9.50 16.25
C GLN A 8 -2.05 8.27 16.08
N PRO A 9 -2.23 7.75 14.84
CA PRO A 9 -2.76 6.42 14.63
C PRO A 9 -1.89 5.38 15.34
N CYS A 10 -2.48 4.33 15.92
CA CYS A 10 -1.74 3.27 16.57
C CYS A 10 -1.09 2.30 15.56
N PHE A 11 -1.62 2.22 14.34
CA PHE A 11 -1.20 1.25 13.33
C PHE A 11 -1.58 1.72 11.92
N GLN A 12 -0.80 1.29 10.90
CA GLN A 12 -1.09 1.48 9.48
C GLN A 12 -1.35 0.11 8.86
N PHE A 13 -2.54 -0.13 8.33
CA PHE A 13 -2.81 -1.30 7.50
C PHE A 13 -2.88 -0.86 6.03
N LEU A 14 -1.87 -1.22 5.25
CA LEU A 14 -1.68 -0.80 3.86
C LEU A 14 -1.89 -2.02 2.94
N GLY A 15 -3.14 -2.35 2.67
CA GLY A 15 -3.52 -3.45 1.79
C GLY A 15 -3.45 -3.01 0.32
N ILE A 16 -2.56 -3.60 -0.48
CA ILE A 16 -2.38 -3.27 -1.92
C ILE A 16 -2.39 -1.76 -2.19
N PRO A 17 -1.52 -0.97 -1.53
CA PRO A 17 -1.66 0.48 -1.49
C PRO A 17 -1.20 1.16 -2.77
N GLU A 18 -1.96 2.16 -3.23
CA GLU A 18 -1.55 3.11 -4.27
C GLU A 18 -0.88 4.32 -3.60
N LEU A 19 0.42 4.52 -3.82
CA LEU A 19 1.25 5.46 -3.06
C LEU A 19 2.04 6.47 -3.91
N ASP A 20 2.24 6.18 -5.21
CA ASP A 20 3.15 6.92 -6.07
C ASP A 20 2.47 7.40 -7.37
N ASP A 21 2.05 8.64 -7.37
CA ASP A 21 1.41 9.31 -8.51
C ASP A 21 2.31 9.47 -9.75
N ARG A 22 3.60 9.16 -9.65
CA ARG A 22 4.54 9.23 -10.78
C ARG A 22 4.40 8.05 -11.74
N LEU A 23 3.81 6.93 -11.30
CA LEU A 23 3.52 5.74 -12.11
C LEU A 23 4.75 5.17 -12.83
N GLN A 24 5.91 5.18 -12.18
CA GLN A 24 7.20 4.89 -12.83
C GLN A 24 7.85 3.57 -12.40
N THR A 25 7.25 2.84 -11.47
CA THR A 25 7.82 1.57 -11.00
C THR A 25 7.84 0.52 -12.11
N PRO A 26 8.76 -0.47 -12.05
CA PRO A 26 8.79 -1.58 -13.01
C PRO A 26 7.45 -2.34 -13.08
N SER A 27 6.81 -2.63 -11.95
CA SER A 27 5.52 -3.30 -11.94
C SER A 27 4.42 -2.46 -12.59
N MET A 28 4.38 -1.14 -12.34
CA MET A 28 3.42 -0.24 -12.97
C MET A 28 3.52 -0.27 -14.50
N ARG A 29 4.75 -0.30 -15.02
CA ARG A 29 5.00 -0.35 -16.46
C ARG A 29 4.74 -1.71 -17.09
N ALA A 30 4.91 -2.78 -16.31
CA ALA A 30 4.74 -4.16 -16.78
C ALA A 30 3.27 -4.61 -16.82
N PHE A 31 2.45 -4.14 -15.87
CA PHE A 31 1.08 -4.60 -15.68
C PHE A 31 0.05 -3.59 -16.22
N THR A 32 -0.11 -3.60 -17.54
CA THR A 32 -0.95 -2.64 -18.27
C THR A 32 -2.37 -3.17 -18.54
N ASP A 33 -2.62 -4.48 -18.36
CA ASP A 33 -3.87 -5.16 -18.70
C ASP A 33 -4.30 -6.21 -17.65
N THR A 34 -3.71 -6.15 -16.44
CA THR A 34 -4.10 -7.04 -15.34
C THR A 34 -5.55 -6.83 -14.91
N PRO A 35 -6.24 -7.89 -14.43
CA PRO A 35 -7.61 -7.78 -13.99
C PRO A 35 -7.81 -6.76 -12.86
N LEU A 36 -8.93 -6.08 -12.84
CA LEU A 36 -9.40 -5.10 -11.86
C LEU A 36 -8.53 -3.84 -11.77
N TRP A 37 -7.21 -3.95 -11.67
CA TRP A 37 -6.30 -2.80 -11.56
C TRP A 37 -5.10 -2.97 -12.50
N ASN A 38 -4.81 -1.91 -13.24
CA ASN A 38 -3.75 -1.86 -14.25
C ASN A 38 -3.28 -0.41 -14.43
N LEU A 39 -2.25 -0.17 -15.24
CA LEU A 39 -1.74 1.18 -15.47
C LEU A 39 -2.83 2.18 -15.91
N PRO A 40 -3.71 1.90 -16.90
CA PRO A 40 -4.79 2.83 -17.24
C PRO A 40 -5.74 3.17 -16.08
N ALA A 41 -6.04 2.20 -15.21
CA ALA A 41 -6.87 2.42 -14.02
C ALA A 41 -6.15 3.30 -13.00
N ALA A 42 -4.86 3.09 -12.77
CA ALA A 42 -4.04 3.90 -11.88
C ALA A 42 -3.90 5.35 -12.39
N GLU A 43 -3.70 5.54 -13.70
CA GLU A 43 -3.68 6.89 -14.31
C GLU A 43 -5.00 7.64 -14.08
N LEU A 44 -6.13 6.94 -14.23
CA LEU A 44 -7.46 7.51 -14.01
C LEU A 44 -7.71 7.82 -12.53
N SER A 45 -7.31 6.91 -11.63
CA SER A 45 -7.41 7.08 -10.18
C SER A 45 -6.68 8.35 -9.73
N TRP A 46 -5.42 8.50 -10.10
CA TRP A 46 -4.65 9.67 -9.72
C TRP A 46 -5.23 10.98 -10.27
N ARG A 47 -5.75 11.00 -11.51
CA ARG A 47 -6.41 12.19 -12.05
C ARG A 47 -7.63 12.60 -11.24
N TYR A 48 -8.47 11.64 -10.87
CA TYR A 48 -9.65 11.93 -10.05
C TYR A 48 -9.29 12.36 -8.63
N TYR A 49 -8.29 11.70 -8.03
CA TYR A 49 -7.88 11.99 -6.66
C TYR A 49 -7.19 13.36 -6.53
N LEU A 50 -6.34 13.71 -7.46
CA LEU A 50 -5.56 14.96 -7.43
C LEU A 50 -6.32 16.17 -8.00
N GLY A 51 -7.41 15.96 -8.74
CA GLY A 51 -8.20 17.03 -9.34
C GLY A 51 -7.41 17.84 -10.36
N GLU A 52 -7.15 19.11 -10.07
CA GLU A 52 -6.41 20.01 -10.96
C GLU A 52 -4.89 19.79 -10.95
N LEU A 53 -4.37 19.05 -9.98
CA LEU A 53 -2.94 18.74 -9.91
C LEU A 53 -2.61 17.62 -10.89
N ALA A 54 -1.67 17.87 -11.80
CA ALA A 54 -1.22 16.84 -12.72
C ALA A 54 -0.42 15.76 -11.97
N PRO A 55 -0.76 14.44 -12.10
CA PRO A 55 0.05 13.35 -11.59
C PRO A 55 1.50 13.45 -12.08
N GLY A 56 2.47 13.15 -11.24
CA GLY A 56 3.89 13.25 -11.56
C GLY A 56 4.49 14.65 -11.41
N SER A 57 3.67 15.72 -11.32
CA SER A 57 4.19 17.08 -11.16
C SER A 57 4.82 17.32 -9.79
N ALA A 58 5.72 18.32 -9.71
CA ALA A 58 6.35 18.70 -8.44
C ALA A 58 5.35 19.31 -7.42
N ALA A 59 4.18 19.72 -7.87
CA ALA A 59 3.14 20.30 -7.03
C ALA A 59 2.37 19.27 -6.18
N VAL A 60 2.46 17.97 -6.49
CA VAL A 60 1.77 16.93 -5.73
C VAL A 60 2.42 16.78 -4.35
N PRO A 61 1.67 17.04 -3.27
CA PRO A 61 2.24 16.97 -1.92
C PRO A 61 2.37 15.54 -1.42
N SER A 62 3.33 15.29 -0.51
CA SER A 62 3.59 13.97 0.05
C SER A 62 2.42 13.36 0.83
N HIS A 63 1.51 14.17 1.36
CA HIS A 63 0.31 13.65 2.03
C HIS A 63 -0.75 13.15 1.06
N ALA A 64 -0.69 13.53 -0.21
CA ALA A 64 -1.51 12.95 -1.27
C ALA A 64 -0.83 11.73 -1.91
N ALA A 65 0.50 11.76 -2.06
CA ALA A 65 1.30 10.66 -2.61
C ALA A 65 2.42 10.26 -1.62
N PRO A 66 2.15 9.34 -0.68
CA PRO A 66 3.07 9.01 0.43
C PRO A 66 4.48 8.57 0.00
N ALA A 67 4.63 7.99 -1.19
CA ALA A 67 5.93 7.65 -1.75
C ALA A 67 6.86 8.86 -1.96
N ARG A 68 6.31 10.08 -1.99
CA ARG A 68 7.08 11.34 -2.10
C ARG A 68 7.64 11.85 -0.78
N ALA A 69 7.15 11.34 0.36
CA ALA A 69 7.62 11.80 1.66
C ALA A 69 9.13 11.55 1.81
N SER A 70 9.90 12.55 2.18
CA SER A 70 11.34 12.43 2.42
C SER A 70 11.67 11.83 3.79
N ASP A 71 10.77 12.01 4.76
CA ASP A 71 10.93 11.52 6.14
C ASP A 71 9.70 10.69 6.54
N LEU A 72 9.95 9.44 6.96
CA LEU A 72 8.95 8.49 7.47
C LEU A 72 9.16 8.16 8.95
N ALA A 73 10.16 8.77 9.62
CA ALA A 73 10.43 8.53 11.03
C ALA A 73 9.23 8.91 11.91
N GLY A 74 8.98 8.12 12.97
CA GLY A 74 7.88 8.39 13.90
C GLY A 74 6.48 8.08 13.35
N LEU A 75 6.36 7.48 12.16
CA LEU A 75 5.09 6.91 11.70
C LEU A 75 4.75 5.65 12.55
N PRO A 76 3.46 5.31 12.69
CA PRO A 76 3.05 4.13 13.46
C PRO A 76 3.51 2.83 12.78
N PRO A 77 3.62 1.72 13.54
CA PRO A 77 3.89 0.39 12.96
C PRO A 77 2.94 0.07 11.81
N ALA A 78 3.43 -0.65 10.81
CA ALA A 78 2.70 -0.91 9.58
C ALA A 78 2.58 -2.40 9.26
N CYS A 79 1.49 -2.79 8.59
CA CYS A 79 1.40 -4.00 7.78
C CYS A 79 1.19 -3.59 6.33
N VAL A 80 2.04 -4.08 5.43
CA VAL A 80 1.94 -3.83 4.00
C VAL A 80 1.69 -5.14 3.27
N THR A 81 0.68 -5.20 2.41
CA THR A 81 0.42 -6.37 1.58
C THR A 81 0.52 -6.02 0.10
N VAL A 82 1.18 -6.86 -0.68
CA VAL A 82 1.34 -6.69 -2.13
C VAL A 82 1.04 -7.98 -2.88
N MET A 83 0.59 -7.86 -4.13
CA MET A 83 0.28 -8.98 -5.01
C MET A 83 1.34 -9.12 -6.10
N GLU A 84 1.63 -10.36 -6.52
CA GLU A 84 2.70 -10.62 -7.49
C GLU A 84 2.46 -9.92 -8.83
N PHE A 85 1.23 -10.02 -9.36
CA PHE A 85 0.86 -9.47 -10.67
C PHE A 85 0.04 -8.17 -10.52
N ASP A 86 0.55 -7.22 -9.71
CA ASP A 86 -0.13 -5.96 -9.41
C ASP A 86 0.76 -4.77 -9.83
N PRO A 87 0.24 -3.80 -10.59
CA PRO A 87 0.99 -2.59 -10.92
C PRO A 87 1.49 -1.84 -9.68
N LEU A 88 0.76 -1.92 -8.54
CA LEU A 88 1.11 -1.25 -7.28
C LEU A 88 2.15 -2.03 -6.43
N ARG A 89 2.59 -3.22 -6.88
CA ARG A 89 3.49 -4.08 -6.12
C ARG A 89 4.77 -3.37 -5.67
N ASP A 90 5.49 -2.80 -6.63
CA ASP A 90 6.82 -2.28 -6.37
C ASP A 90 6.79 -1.02 -5.50
N GLU A 91 5.77 -0.16 -5.65
CA GLU A 91 5.64 1.02 -4.78
C GLU A 91 5.31 0.63 -3.34
N GLY A 92 4.49 -0.41 -3.14
CA GLY A 92 4.22 -1.00 -1.83
C GLY A 92 5.48 -1.56 -1.18
N LEU A 93 6.29 -2.35 -1.94
CA LEU A 93 7.58 -2.89 -1.48
C LEU A 93 8.56 -1.79 -1.11
N HIS A 94 8.73 -0.79 -1.99
CA HIS A 94 9.63 0.33 -1.75
C HIS A 94 9.24 1.15 -0.52
N TYR A 95 7.94 1.37 -0.34
CA TYR A 95 7.44 2.12 0.82
C TYR A 95 7.67 1.36 2.12
N ALA A 96 7.40 0.05 2.15
CA ALA A 96 7.69 -0.82 3.28
C ALA A 96 9.18 -0.80 3.65
N GLN A 97 10.07 -0.90 2.66
CA GLN A 97 11.52 -0.81 2.87
C GLN A 97 11.92 0.54 3.48
N ARG A 98 11.36 1.65 2.98
CA ARG A 98 11.65 2.99 3.50
C ARG A 98 11.13 3.22 4.91
N LEU A 99 10.00 2.64 5.27
CA LEU A 99 9.50 2.63 6.64
C LEU A 99 10.50 1.94 7.58
N LEU A 100 10.99 0.74 7.20
CA LEU A 100 12.03 0.02 7.97
C LEU A 100 13.31 0.85 8.12
N GLN A 101 13.78 1.49 7.04
CA GLN A 101 14.97 2.36 7.06
C GLN A 101 14.79 3.57 7.97
N ALA A 102 13.55 4.05 8.13
CA ALA A 102 13.18 5.13 9.05
C ALA A 102 12.94 4.68 10.50
N GLY A 103 13.22 3.39 10.81
CA GLY A 103 13.02 2.84 12.16
C GLY A 103 11.58 2.49 12.52
N VAL A 104 10.67 2.46 11.53
CA VAL A 104 9.28 2.03 11.72
C VAL A 104 9.19 0.51 11.61
N SER A 105 8.53 -0.14 12.56
CA SER A 105 8.27 -1.59 12.51
C SER A 105 7.29 -1.93 11.39
N VAL A 106 7.65 -2.89 10.52
CA VAL A 106 6.84 -3.29 9.36
C VAL A 106 6.68 -4.79 9.28
N GLU A 107 5.46 -5.24 9.11
CA GLU A 107 5.11 -6.57 8.64
C GLU A 107 4.80 -6.47 7.14
N LEU A 108 5.47 -7.29 6.30
CA LEU A 108 5.30 -7.25 4.85
C LEU A 108 4.93 -8.63 4.31
N HIS A 109 3.82 -8.69 3.57
CA HIS A 109 3.38 -9.90 2.87
C HIS A 109 3.36 -9.67 1.36
N ALA A 110 4.08 -10.51 0.62
CA ALA A 110 3.99 -10.61 -0.83
C ALA A 110 3.33 -11.95 -1.19
N TYR A 111 2.18 -11.91 -1.87
CA TYR A 111 1.40 -13.10 -2.16
C TYR A 111 1.64 -13.58 -3.60
N PRO A 112 2.22 -14.80 -3.78
CA PRO A 112 2.48 -15.34 -5.11
C PRO A 112 1.18 -15.77 -5.81
N GLY A 113 1.16 -15.68 -7.14
CA GLY A 113 0.02 -16.10 -7.97
C GLY A 113 -1.21 -15.20 -7.85
N THR A 114 -1.08 -13.99 -7.30
CA THR A 114 -2.19 -13.07 -7.03
C THR A 114 -2.09 -11.80 -7.87
N PHE A 115 -3.24 -11.14 -8.08
CA PHE A 115 -3.36 -9.85 -8.74
C PHE A 115 -4.18 -8.89 -7.88
N HIS A 116 -4.22 -7.62 -8.23
CA HIS A 116 -4.95 -6.60 -7.47
C HIS A 116 -6.41 -7.02 -7.23
N GLY A 117 -6.83 -7.08 -5.95
CA GLY A 117 -8.19 -7.47 -5.58
C GLY A 117 -8.50 -8.97 -5.72
N SER A 118 -7.52 -9.84 -6.04
CA SER A 118 -7.75 -11.29 -6.16
C SER A 118 -8.30 -11.95 -4.89
N SER A 119 -8.18 -11.31 -3.73
CA SER A 119 -8.81 -11.74 -2.47
C SER A 119 -10.34 -11.83 -2.53
N LEU A 120 -10.97 -11.19 -3.51
CA LEU A 120 -12.40 -11.33 -3.79
C LEU A 120 -12.79 -12.75 -4.25
N ILE A 121 -11.82 -13.55 -4.69
CA ILE A 121 -12.00 -14.98 -5.00
C ILE A 121 -11.88 -15.75 -3.68
N THR A 122 -12.94 -15.73 -2.88
CA THR A 122 -12.94 -16.18 -1.48
C THR A 122 -12.61 -17.65 -1.29
N ASP A 123 -12.91 -18.48 -2.30
CA ASP A 123 -12.68 -19.94 -2.26
C ASP A 123 -11.23 -20.33 -2.57
N ALA A 124 -10.40 -19.42 -3.05
CA ALA A 124 -8.99 -19.68 -3.27
C ALA A 124 -8.23 -19.80 -1.94
N ALA A 125 -7.37 -20.81 -1.83
CA ALA A 125 -6.58 -21.03 -0.61
C ALA A 125 -5.70 -19.83 -0.26
N ILE A 126 -5.12 -19.18 -1.28
CA ILE A 126 -4.29 -17.98 -1.09
C ILE A 126 -5.10 -16.78 -0.58
N SER A 127 -6.35 -16.63 -1.01
CA SER A 127 -7.24 -15.56 -0.54
C SER A 127 -7.64 -15.76 0.92
N ARG A 128 -7.93 -17.01 1.31
CA ARG A 128 -8.19 -17.34 2.73
C ARG A 128 -6.97 -17.08 3.62
N ARG A 129 -5.77 -17.44 3.14
CA ARG A 129 -4.52 -17.13 3.85
C ARG A 129 -4.33 -15.63 4.00
N GLN A 130 -4.46 -14.88 2.92
CA GLN A 130 -4.34 -13.42 2.92
C GLN A 130 -5.33 -12.77 3.91
N TRP A 131 -6.55 -13.26 3.96
CA TRP A 131 -7.55 -12.78 4.91
C TRP A 131 -7.17 -13.07 6.36
N ALA A 132 -6.69 -14.29 6.65
CA ALA A 132 -6.23 -14.67 7.98
C ALA A 132 -5.02 -13.83 8.43
N ASP A 133 -4.02 -13.65 7.54
CA ASP A 133 -2.84 -12.81 7.80
C ASP A 133 -3.26 -11.35 8.08
N SER A 134 -4.20 -10.82 7.31
CA SER A 134 -4.73 -9.46 7.49
C SER A 134 -5.44 -9.28 8.84
N CYS A 135 -6.30 -10.23 9.21
CA CYS A 135 -6.98 -10.20 10.51
C CYS A 135 -5.98 -10.27 11.67
N ALA A 136 -4.98 -11.14 11.56
CA ALA A 136 -3.93 -11.28 12.57
C ALA A 136 -3.09 -9.99 12.71
N ALA A 137 -2.71 -9.37 11.58
CA ALA A 137 -1.97 -8.11 11.59
C ALA A 137 -2.78 -6.97 12.24
N LEU A 138 -4.07 -6.85 11.90
CA LEU A 138 -4.96 -5.87 12.49
C LEU A 138 -5.15 -6.10 14.00
N ALA A 139 -5.35 -7.35 14.43
CA ALA A 139 -5.47 -7.67 15.85
C ALA A 139 -4.21 -7.24 16.62
N ARG A 140 -3.01 -7.56 16.12
CA ARG A 140 -1.75 -7.10 16.73
C ARG A 140 -1.63 -5.57 16.75
N GLY A 141 -1.92 -4.93 15.63
CA GLY A 141 -1.82 -3.46 15.51
C GLY A 141 -2.77 -2.71 16.45
N LEU A 142 -3.92 -3.31 16.75
CA LEU A 142 -4.93 -2.76 17.67
C LEU A 142 -4.75 -3.23 19.12
N GLY A 143 -3.74 -4.06 19.42
CA GLY A 143 -3.52 -4.60 20.76
C GLY A 143 -4.60 -5.59 21.21
N LEU A 144 -5.28 -6.25 20.27
CA LEU A 144 -6.28 -7.26 20.54
C LEU A 144 -5.63 -8.64 20.74
N PRO A 145 -6.23 -9.55 21.54
CA PRO A 145 -5.74 -10.91 21.65
C PRO A 145 -5.83 -11.61 20.26
N PRO A 146 -4.93 -12.57 19.98
CA PRO A 146 -5.04 -13.36 18.76
C PRO A 146 -6.40 -14.06 18.71
N ALA A 147 -6.97 -14.16 17.50
CA ALA A 147 -8.16 -14.98 17.29
C ALA A 147 -7.81 -16.43 17.60
N GLY A 148 -8.53 -17.05 18.54
CA GLY A 148 -8.38 -18.44 18.91
C GLY A 148 -8.76 -19.41 17.78
#